data_67d7897a393ac6c1114d42648dd49afb
#
_entry.id   67d7897a393ac6c1114d42648dd49afb
#
_cell.length_a   1.000
_cell.length_b   1.000
_cell.length_c   1.000
_cell.angle_alpha   90.00
_cell.angle_beta   90.00
_cell.angle_gamma   90.00
#
_symmetry.space_group_name_H-M   'P 1'
#
loop_
_entity.id
_entity.type
_entity.pdbx_description
1 polymer ?
#
loop_
_entity_poly.entity_id
_entity_poly.type
_entity_poly.pdbx_seq_one_letter_code
_entity_poly.pdbx_strand_id
1 'polypeptide(L)'
;MPQIKSNMKTMKTDAKKRAAHAAVRSRIHGVVKKAVAAATTDQKEIALREAQSVIDTAARKGIIHKNAAARKKSRLNASVNAAIAADSAAK
;
A
#
# COMPACT_ATOMS: atom_id res chain seq x y z
N MET A 1 16.29 -28.40 -25.32
CA MET A 1 15.73 -28.83 -24.04
C MET A 1 14.45 -28.05 -23.72
N PRO A 2 13.29 -28.73 -23.61
CA PRO A 2 12.01 -28.04 -23.35
C PRO A 2 12.03 -27.24 -22.05
N GLN A 3 12.77 -27.70 -21.05
CA GLN A 3 12.83 -27.07 -19.73
C GLN A 3 13.48 -25.69 -19.76
N ILE A 4 14.45 -25.45 -20.65
CA ILE A 4 15.13 -24.16 -20.78
C ILE A 4 14.17 -23.10 -21.30
N LYS A 5 13.39 -23.40 -22.32
CA LYS A 5 12.39 -22.48 -22.87
C LYS A 5 11.31 -22.14 -21.86
N SER A 6 10.86 -23.14 -21.12
CA SER A 6 9.86 -22.95 -20.06
C SER A 6 10.41 -22.06 -18.95
N ASN A 7 11.65 -22.29 -18.53
CA ASN A 7 12.30 -21.48 -17.50
C ASN A 7 12.50 -20.03 -17.95
N MET A 8 12.90 -19.82 -19.20
CA MET A 8 13.07 -18.47 -19.76
C MET A 8 11.75 -17.71 -19.78
N LYS A 9 10.66 -18.36 -20.17
CA LYS A 9 9.32 -17.77 -20.16
C LYS A 9 8.89 -17.40 -18.75
N THR A 10 9.12 -18.29 -17.79
CA THR A 10 8.81 -18.09 -16.38
C THR A 10 9.62 -16.91 -15.81
N MET A 11 10.92 -16.83 -16.14
CA MET A 11 11.78 -15.73 -15.71
C MET A 11 11.28 -14.39 -16.23
N LYS A 12 10.89 -14.29 -17.49
CA LYS A 12 10.33 -13.07 -18.08
C LYS A 12 9.02 -12.68 -17.41
N THR A 13 8.15 -13.65 -17.19
CA THR A 13 6.86 -13.44 -16.52
C THR A 13 7.07 -12.97 -15.08
N ASP A 14 8.00 -13.60 -14.36
CA ASP A 14 8.32 -13.25 -12.98
C ASP A 14 8.93 -11.85 -12.88
N ALA A 15 9.78 -11.47 -13.84
CA ALA A 15 10.34 -10.13 -13.89
C ALA A 15 9.27 -9.07 -14.07
N LYS A 16 8.30 -9.31 -14.95
CA LYS A 16 7.14 -8.41 -15.15
C LYS A 16 6.30 -8.31 -13.90
N LYS A 17 6.02 -9.43 -13.25
CA LYS A 17 5.26 -9.46 -11.99
C LYS A 17 5.98 -8.70 -10.89
N ARG A 18 7.29 -8.88 -10.73
CA ARG A 18 8.09 -8.15 -9.75
C ARG A 18 8.05 -6.66 -9.98
N ALA A 19 8.19 -6.23 -11.24
CA ALA A 19 8.13 -4.81 -11.59
C ALA A 19 6.76 -4.23 -11.24
N ALA A 20 5.67 -4.91 -11.60
CA ALA A 20 4.31 -4.50 -11.27
C ALA A 20 4.08 -4.46 -9.76
N HIS A 21 4.54 -5.48 -9.04
CA HIS A 21 4.41 -5.55 -7.58
C HIS A 21 5.24 -4.46 -6.89
N ALA A 22 6.44 -4.18 -7.38
CA ALA A 22 7.29 -3.10 -6.86
C ALA A 22 6.62 -1.75 -7.02
N ALA A 23 6.00 -1.49 -8.18
CA ALA A 23 5.27 -0.25 -8.44
C ALA A 23 4.10 -0.08 -7.46
N VAL A 24 3.33 -1.14 -7.22
CA VAL A 24 2.21 -1.12 -6.27
C VAL A 24 2.69 -0.90 -4.84
N ARG A 25 3.76 -1.58 -4.44
CA ARG A 25 4.35 -1.39 -3.10
C ARG A 25 4.83 0.04 -2.90
N SER A 26 5.47 0.64 -3.91
CA SER A 26 5.89 2.04 -3.87
C SER A 26 4.69 2.98 -3.75
N ARG A 27 3.60 2.67 -4.46
CA ARG A 27 2.37 3.44 -4.38
C ARG A 27 1.75 3.36 -2.99
N ILE A 28 1.74 2.18 -2.37
CA ILE A 28 1.26 2.00 -0.99
C ILE A 28 2.08 2.86 -0.03
N HIS A 29 3.40 2.84 -0.14
CA HIS A 29 4.28 3.68 0.67
C HIS A 29 3.98 5.16 0.48
N GLY A 30 3.80 5.59 -0.76
CA GLY A 30 3.50 6.99 -1.11
C GLY A 30 2.19 7.45 -0.50
N VAL A 31 1.11 6.66 -0.63
CA VAL A 31 -0.21 7.04 -0.10
C VAL A 31 -0.23 7.00 1.43
N VAL A 32 0.50 6.08 2.07
CA VAL A 32 0.64 6.03 3.53
C VAL A 32 1.34 7.29 4.04
N LYS A 33 2.46 7.66 3.44
CA LYS A 33 3.19 8.89 3.80
C LYS A 33 2.32 10.13 3.62
N LYS A 34 1.61 10.20 2.51
CA LYS A 34 0.71 11.31 2.21
C LYS A 34 -0.40 11.44 3.26
N ALA A 35 -0.99 10.32 3.67
CA ALA A 35 -2.04 10.30 4.67
C ALA A 35 -1.54 10.81 6.02
N VAL A 36 -0.36 10.38 6.44
CA VAL A 36 0.24 10.79 7.72
C VAL A 36 0.70 12.25 7.67
N ALA A 37 1.22 12.69 6.53
CA ALA A 37 1.79 14.04 6.35
C ALA A 37 0.78 15.09 5.93
N ALA A 38 -0.49 14.74 5.70
CA ALA A 38 -1.50 15.70 5.27
C ALA A 38 -1.69 16.82 6.30
N ALA A 39 -1.91 18.03 5.82
CA ALA A 39 -1.90 19.24 6.66
C ALA A 39 -3.15 19.39 7.52
N THR A 40 -4.31 18.97 7.00
CA THR A 40 -5.60 19.14 7.70
C THR A 40 -6.24 17.79 8.00
N THR A 41 -7.15 17.78 8.97
CA THR A 41 -7.92 16.58 9.32
C THR A 41 -8.71 16.04 8.13
N ASP A 42 -9.36 16.95 7.38
CA ASP A 42 -10.14 16.56 6.20
C ASP A 42 -9.25 15.90 5.15
N GLN A 43 -8.08 16.46 4.88
CA GLN A 43 -7.12 15.89 3.94
C GLN A 43 -6.60 14.54 4.42
N LYS A 44 -6.36 14.39 5.73
CA LYS A 44 -5.94 13.12 6.33
C LYS A 44 -7.00 12.04 6.14
N GLU A 45 -8.26 12.37 6.34
CA GLU A 45 -9.37 11.42 6.16
C GLU A 45 -9.49 10.96 4.71
N ILE A 46 -9.42 11.90 3.77
CA ILE A 46 -9.47 11.59 2.33
C ILE A 46 -8.29 10.72 1.93
N ALA A 47 -7.09 11.09 2.35
CA ALA A 47 -5.88 10.33 2.05
C ALA A 47 -5.91 8.94 2.71
N LEU A 48 -6.48 8.83 3.90
CA LEU A 48 -6.65 7.55 4.59
C LEU A 48 -7.56 6.61 3.80
N ARG A 49 -8.68 7.10 3.30
CA ARG A 49 -9.59 6.30 2.46
C ARG A 49 -8.91 5.84 1.17
N GLU A 50 -8.18 6.74 0.53
CA GLU A 50 -7.41 6.42 -0.68
C GLU A 50 -6.36 5.34 -0.39
N ALA A 51 -5.61 5.48 0.70
CA ALA A 51 -4.59 4.51 1.11
C ALA A 51 -5.21 3.14 1.41
N GLN A 52 -6.33 3.10 2.12
CA GLN A 52 -7.04 1.86 2.40
C GLN A 52 -7.52 1.18 1.13
N SER A 53 -8.03 1.95 0.17
CA SER A 53 -8.47 1.44 -1.13
C SER A 53 -7.31 0.82 -1.91
N VAL A 54 -6.16 1.48 -1.94
CA VAL A 54 -4.96 0.97 -2.63
C VAL A 54 -4.48 -0.33 -1.97
N ILE A 55 -4.44 -0.39 -0.64
CA ILE A 55 -4.03 -1.58 0.10
C ILE A 55 -5.00 -2.75 -0.17
N ASP A 56 -6.31 -2.50 -0.12
CA ASP A 56 -7.33 -3.52 -0.40
C ASP A 56 -7.22 -4.06 -1.81
N THR A 57 -6.99 -3.19 -2.79
CA THR A 57 -6.82 -3.58 -4.19
C THR A 57 -5.59 -4.46 -4.35
N ALA A 58 -4.48 -4.11 -3.70
CA ALA A 58 -3.25 -4.91 -3.72
C ALA A 58 -3.47 -6.29 -3.10
N ALA A 59 -4.21 -6.37 -2.01
CA ALA A 59 -4.56 -7.64 -1.37
C ALA A 59 -5.44 -8.50 -2.28
N ARG A 60 -6.41 -7.90 -2.95
CA ARG A 60 -7.30 -8.58 -3.90
C ARG A 60 -6.53 -9.16 -5.07
N LYS A 61 -5.54 -8.43 -5.58
CA LYS A 61 -4.69 -8.87 -6.68
C LYS A 61 -3.63 -9.89 -6.27
N GLY A 62 -3.50 -10.18 -4.98
CA GLY A 62 -2.51 -11.12 -4.47
C GLY A 62 -1.10 -10.56 -4.39
N ILE A 63 -0.92 -9.26 -4.54
CA ILE A 63 0.39 -8.59 -4.44
C ILE A 63 0.90 -8.63 -3.01
N ILE A 64 -0.02 -8.41 -2.06
CA ILE A 64 0.27 -8.57 -0.63
C ILE A 64 -0.73 -9.55 -0.03
N HIS A 65 -0.32 -10.25 1.02
CA HIS A 65 -1.19 -11.18 1.72
C HIS A 65 -2.26 -10.41 2.49
N LYS A 66 -3.45 -10.99 2.63
CA LYS A 66 -4.58 -10.36 3.36
C LYS A 66 -4.21 -9.97 4.79
N ASN A 67 -3.40 -10.78 5.46
CA ASN A 67 -2.95 -10.47 6.82
C ASN A 67 -2.00 -9.28 6.85
N ALA A 68 -1.12 -9.15 5.86
CA ALA A 68 -0.24 -8.00 5.72
C ALA A 68 -1.05 -6.74 5.41
N ALA A 69 -2.06 -6.86 4.55
CA ALA A 69 -2.97 -5.76 4.23
C ALA A 69 -3.72 -5.28 5.49
N ALA A 70 -4.27 -6.19 6.27
CA ALA A 70 -4.96 -5.88 7.51
C ALA A 70 -4.04 -5.16 8.50
N ARG A 71 -2.81 -5.62 8.62
CA ARG A 71 -1.79 -5.01 9.49
C ARG A 71 -1.43 -3.61 9.05
N LYS A 72 -1.22 -3.41 7.75
CA LYS A 72 -0.91 -2.09 7.16
C LYS A 72 -2.06 -1.11 7.36
N LYS A 73 -3.28 -1.54 7.13
CA LYS A 73 -4.48 -0.72 7.34
C LYS A 73 -4.64 -0.33 8.80
N SER A 74 -4.45 -1.26 9.71
CA SER A 74 -4.56 -1.02 11.15
C SER A 74 -3.51 -0.02 11.63
N ARG A 75 -2.25 -0.19 11.23
CA ARG A 75 -1.16 0.74 11.58
C ARG A 75 -1.38 2.12 10.98
N LEU A 76 -1.81 2.18 9.73
CA LEU A 76 -2.12 3.43 9.05
C LEU A 76 -3.24 4.17 9.78
N ASN A 77 -4.31 3.47 10.11
CA ASN A 77 -5.45 4.02 10.83
C ASN A 77 -5.01 4.60 12.18
N ALA A 78 -4.23 3.84 12.94
CA ALA A 78 -3.68 4.28 14.22
C ALA A 78 -2.79 5.52 14.08
N SER A 79 -1.91 5.54 13.07
CA SER A 79 -1.02 6.68 12.81
C SER A 79 -1.79 7.93 12.44
N VAL A 80 -2.78 7.81 11.56
CA VAL A 80 -3.60 8.95 11.12
C VAL A 80 -4.46 9.46 12.29
N ASN A 81 -5.08 8.57 13.05
CA ASN A 81 -5.88 8.95 14.21
C ASN A 81 -5.05 9.64 15.29
N ALA A 82 -3.83 9.16 15.52
CA ALA A 82 -2.90 9.80 16.45
C ALA A 82 -2.51 11.20 15.97
N ALA A 83 -2.27 11.39 14.68
CA ALA A 83 -1.95 12.68 14.09
C ALA A 83 -3.16 13.65 14.19
N ILE A 84 -4.37 13.17 13.96
CA ILE A 84 -5.60 13.95 14.09
C ILE A 84 -5.78 14.37 15.56
N ALA A 85 -5.59 13.46 16.49
CA ALA A 85 -5.69 13.74 17.92
C ALA A 85 -4.65 14.76 18.37
N ALA A 86 -3.42 14.66 17.86
CA ALA A 86 -2.36 15.64 18.15
C ALA A 86 -2.70 17.02 17.61
N ASP A 87 -3.25 17.13 16.40
CA ASP A 87 -3.71 18.39 15.81
C ASP A 87 -4.85 18.99 16.64
N SER A 88 -5.79 18.17 17.08
CA SER A 88 -6.90 18.62 17.94
C SER A 88 -6.41 19.09 19.31
N ALA A 89 -5.42 18.40 19.87
CA ALA A 89 -4.83 18.77 21.16
C ALA A 89 -4.00 20.07 21.09
N ALA A 90 -3.42 20.34 19.91
CA ALA A 90 -2.62 21.56 19.69
C ALA A 90 -3.48 22.82 19.55
N LYS A 91 -4.77 22.67 19.35
CA LYS A 91 -5.71 23.80 19.28
C LYS A 91 -6.31 24.07 20.64
#